data_e817170a51d83d1c7a687fe9e711ba94
#
_entry.id   e817170a51d83d1c7a687fe9e711ba94
#
_cell.length_a   1.000
_cell.length_b   1.000
_cell.length_c   1.000
_cell.angle_alpha   90.00
_cell.angle_beta   90.00
_cell.angle_gamma   90.00
#
_symmetry.space_group_name_H-M   'P 1'
#
loop_
_entity.id
_entity.type
_entity.pdbx_description
1 polymer ?
#
loop_
_entity_poly.entity_id
_entity_poly.type
_entity_poly.pdbx_seq_one_letter_code
_entity_poly.pdbx_strand_id
1 'polypeptide(L)'
;MRTKTSMFTIDHLGIAVKSLAAAKGIYEKLGLAASAEEVVEGEQVRVAMLPVGESRLELMEATSDTSTVAKFIAKRGEGLHHVCLRVPDLEAVVERLKTDGVRLVSNEIKIGAGGHRYVFVHPSSAGGVLLELVEASH
;
A
#
# COMPACT_ATOMS: atom_id res chain seq x y z
N MET A 1 8.26 -14.78 -24.62
CA MET A 1 7.94 -15.50 -23.35
C MET A 1 8.04 -14.53 -22.18
N ARG A 2 7.05 -14.52 -21.34
CA ARG A 2 7.06 -13.66 -20.14
C ARG A 2 7.94 -14.25 -19.07
N THR A 3 8.75 -13.42 -18.43
CA THR A 3 9.47 -13.79 -17.22
C THR A 3 8.51 -13.68 -16.02
N LYS A 4 8.91 -14.20 -14.86
CA LYS A 4 8.12 -14.07 -13.64
C LYS A 4 7.89 -12.60 -13.25
N THR A 5 8.89 -11.73 -13.49
CA THR A 5 8.75 -10.30 -13.16
C THR A 5 7.72 -9.60 -14.03
N SER A 6 7.46 -10.08 -15.27
CA SER A 6 6.43 -9.49 -16.12
C SER A 6 5.01 -9.79 -15.63
N MET A 7 4.86 -10.68 -14.66
CA MET A 7 3.58 -10.97 -14.01
C MET A 7 3.32 -10.10 -12.79
N PHE A 8 4.29 -9.29 -12.40
CA PHE A 8 4.11 -8.32 -11.33
C PHE A 8 3.28 -7.15 -11.86
N THR A 9 2.40 -6.63 -11.03
CA THR A 9 1.61 -5.44 -11.37
C THR A 9 1.64 -4.48 -10.20
N ILE A 10 1.37 -3.21 -10.47
CA ILE A 10 1.15 -2.26 -9.39
C ILE A 10 -0.26 -2.50 -8.88
N ASP A 11 -0.39 -2.94 -7.64
CA ASP A 11 -1.70 -3.14 -7.02
C ASP A 11 -2.33 -1.80 -6.66
N HIS A 12 -1.59 -0.97 -5.94
CA HIS A 12 -2.06 0.37 -5.59
C HIS A 12 -0.91 1.27 -5.15
N LEU A 13 -1.20 2.57 -5.11
CA LEU A 13 -0.35 3.58 -4.50
C LEU A 13 -1.08 4.11 -3.28
N GLY A 14 -0.45 4.08 -2.12
CA GLY A 14 -1.03 4.59 -0.89
C GLY A 14 -0.67 6.05 -0.68
N ILE A 15 -1.66 6.90 -0.47
CA ILE A 15 -1.47 8.33 -0.30
C ILE A 15 -2.04 8.75 1.05
N ALA A 16 -1.18 9.32 1.89
CA ALA A 16 -1.57 9.81 3.20
C ALA A 16 -2.17 11.22 3.06
N VAL A 17 -3.38 11.41 3.55
CA VAL A 17 -4.09 12.68 3.46
C VAL A 17 -4.64 13.08 4.82
N LYS A 18 -4.77 14.38 5.05
CA LYS A 18 -5.36 14.91 6.29
C LYS A 18 -6.88 14.77 6.30
N SER A 19 -7.50 14.83 5.13
CA SER A 19 -8.96 14.74 4.99
C SER A 19 -9.30 13.98 3.72
N LEU A 20 -10.01 12.87 3.86
CA LEU A 20 -10.51 12.11 2.70
C LEU A 20 -11.46 12.93 1.87
N ALA A 21 -12.36 13.67 2.52
CA ALA A 21 -13.34 14.49 1.81
C ALA A 21 -12.68 15.51 0.90
N ALA A 22 -11.63 16.18 1.40
CA ALA A 22 -10.91 17.16 0.62
C ALA A 22 -10.08 16.50 -0.49
N ALA A 23 -9.40 15.39 -0.17
CA ALA A 23 -8.52 14.72 -1.12
C ALA A 23 -9.29 14.10 -2.30
N LYS A 24 -10.45 13.52 -2.05
CA LYS A 24 -11.28 12.91 -3.11
C LYS A 24 -11.67 13.92 -4.18
N GLY A 25 -11.83 15.19 -3.81
CA GLY A 25 -12.33 16.22 -4.72
C GLY A 25 -11.56 16.34 -6.02
N ILE A 26 -10.22 16.36 -5.95
CA ILE A 26 -9.40 16.48 -7.17
C ILE A 26 -9.58 15.28 -8.08
N TYR A 27 -9.63 14.08 -7.52
CA TYR A 27 -9.75 12.86 -8.31
C TYR A 27 -11.14 12.70 -8.92
N GLU A 28 -12.18 13.10 -8.19
CA GLU A 28 -13.54 13.09 -8.70
C GLU A 28 -13.70 14.08 -9.87
N LYS A 29 -13.03 15.22 -9.80
CA LYS A 29 -13.01 16.19 -10.91
C LYS A 29 -12.35 15.63 -12.17
N LEU A 30 -11.45 14.66 -12.01
CA LEU A 30 -10.83 13.97 -13.15
C LEU A 30 -11.77 12.91 -13.74
N GLY A 31 -12.88 12.61 -13.08
CA GLY A 31 -13.80 11.58 -13.50
C GLY A 31 -13.60 10.22 -12.84
N LEU A 32 -12.70 10.15 -11.85
CA LEU A 32 -12.50 8.92 -11.09
C LEU A 32 -13.56 8.77 -10.02
N ALA A 33 -14.05 7.55 -9.82
CA ALA A 33 -15.09 7.28 -8.83
C ALA A 33 -14.46 6.62 -7.61
N ALA A 34 -14.59 7.27 -6.45
CA ALA A 34 -14.11 6.73 -5.19
C ALA A 34 -15.05 5.64 -4.68
N SER A 35 -14.49 4.58 -4.09
CA SER A 35 -15.25 3.57 -3.38
C SER A 35 -15.87 4.16 -2.11
N ALA A 36 -16.79 3.40 -1.48
CA ALA A 36 -17.23 3.73 -0.14
C ALA A 36 -16.03 3.76 0.81
N GLU A 37 -16.09 4.64 1.80
CA GLU A 37 -15.03 4.72 2.80
C GLU A 37 -15.11 3.51 3.73
N GLU A 38 -13.96 2.99 4.11
CA GLU A 38 -13.84 1.86 5.02
C GLU A 38 -12.85 2.20 6.13
N VAL A 39 -13.20 1.86 7.36
CA VAL A 39 -12.29 2.03 8.49
C VAL A 39 -11.56 0.71 8.74
N VAL A 40 -10.24 0.77 8.72
CA VAL A 40 -9.39 -0.37 9.05
C VAL A 40 -8.87 -0.12 10.47
N GLU A 41 -9.57 -0.67 11.45
CA GLU A 41 -9.31 -0.36 12.85
C GLU A 41 -7.93 -0.78 13.32
N GLY A 42 -7.43 -1.92 12.87
CA GLY A 42 -6.10 -2.40 13.24
C GLY A 42 -4.99 -1.46 12.82
N GLU A 43 -5.19 -0.70 11.76
CA GLU A 43 -4.22 0.29 11.27
C GLU A 43 -4.59 1.72 11.64
N GLN A 44 -5.75 1.92 12.23
CA GLN A 44 -6.27 3.21 12.64
C GLN A 44 -6.33 4.19 11.46
N VAL A 45 -6.90 3.73 10.36
CA VAL A 45 -7.09 4.54 9.15
C VAL A 45 -8.48 4.37 8.58
N ARG A 46 -8.93 5.45 7.92
CA ARG A 46 -10.11 5.42 7.05
C ARG A 46 -9.58 5.50 5.64
N VAL A 47 -10.05 4.62 4.78
CA VAL A 47 -9.54 4.53 3.41
C VAL A 47 -10.65 4.66 2.38
N ALA A 48 -10.29 5.20 1.21
CA ALA A 48 -11.12 5.20 0.03
C ALA A 48 -10.24 4.77 -1.15
N MET A 49 -10.77 3.89 -1.99
CA MET A 49 -10.07 3.42 -3.17
C MET A 49 -10.60 4.11 -4.42
N LEU A 50 -9.69 4.45 -5.33
CA LEU A 50 -10.02 5.03 -6.63
C LEU A 50 -9.43 4.11 -7.69
N PRO A 51 -10.26 3.32 -8.38
CA PRO A 51 -9.75 2.47 -9.47
C PRO A 51 -9.16 3.32 -10.59
N VAL A 52 -7.98 2.94 -11.06
CA VAL A 52 -7.29 3.60 -12.16
C VAL A 52 -6.74 2.49 -13.05
N GLY A 53 -7.48 2.12 -14.12
CA GLY A 53 -7.10 0.98 -14.94
C GLY A 53 -7.00 -0.30 -14.10
N GLU A 54 -5.88 -0.98 -14.19
CA GLU A 54 -5.62 -2.21 -13.42
C GLU A 54 -5.14 -1.94 -12.00
N SER A 55 -4.84 -0.69 -11.68
CA SER A 55 -4.31 -0.29 -10.38
C SER A 55 -5.34 0.54 -9.62
N ARG A 56 -4.96 1.00 -8.45
CA ARG A 56 -5.82 1.84 -7.61
C ARG A 56 -4.98 2.86 -6.88
N LEU A 57 -5.60 3.97 -6.55
CA LEU A 57 -5.05 4.89 -5.56
C LEU A 57 -5.78 4.61 -4.26
N GLU A 58 -5.05 4.48 -3.18
CA GLU A 58 -5.61 4.31 -1.85
C GLU A 58 -5.38 5.60 -1.07
N LEU A 59 -6.46 6.32 -0.78
CA LEU A 59 -6.38 7.51 0.06
C LEU A 59 -6.58 7.09 1.50
N MET A 60 -5.67 7.51 2.38
CA MET A 60 -5.67 7.10 3.78
C MET A 60 -5.70 8.30 4.71
N GLU A 61 -6.70 8.35 5.57
CA GLU A 61 -6.82 9.36 6.62
C GLU A 61 -6.68 8.68 7.97
N ALA A 62 -5.82 9.19 8.84
CA ALA A 62 -5.64 8.64 10.18
C ALA A 62 -6.91 8.83 11.02
N THR A 63 -7.31 7.80 11.77
CA THR A 63 -8.42 7.90 12.73
C THR A 63 -7.91 8.16 14.15
N SER A 64 -6.59 8.15 14.35
CA SER A 64 -5.96 8.36 15.67
C SER A 64 -4.55 8.90 15.48
N ASP A 65 -4.08 9.66 16.46
CA ASP A 65 -2.71 10.18 16.47
C ASP A 65 -1.65 9.08 16.55
N THR A 66 -2.04 7.89 16.96
CA THR A 66 -1.12 6.75 17.07
C THR A 66 -0.99 5.96 15.79
N SER A 67 -1.75 6.28 14.75
CA SER A 67 -1.65 5.57 13.49
C SER A 67 -0.33 5.89 12.77
N THR A 68 0.15 4.94 11.96
CA THR A 68 1.36 5.16 11.16
C THR A 68 1.16 6.27 10.15
N VAL A 69 -0.07 6.45 9.65
CA VAL A 69 -0.39 7.53 8.71
C VAL A 69 -0.30 8.89 9.40
N ALA A 70 -0.82 9.00 10.64
CA ALA A 70 -0.70 10.24 11.41
C ALA A 70 0.75 10.62 11.64
N LYS A 71 1.58 9.64 12.01
CA LYS A 71 3.02 9.86 12.25
C LYS A 71 3.74 10.25 10.97
N PHE A 72 3.36 9.64 9.85
CA PHE A 72 3.92 9.99 8.54
C PHE A 72 3.62 11.44 8.19
N ILE A 73 2.37 11.87 8.33
CA ILE A 73 1.95 13.24 8.01
C ILE A 73 2.64 14.24 8.93
N ALA A 74 2.75 13.93 10.22
CA ALA A 74 3.43 14.81 11.18
C ALA A 74 4.89 15.03 10.80
N LYS A 75 5.54 14.02 10.23
CA LYS A 75 6.96 14.06 9.90
C LYS A 75 7.22 14.58 8.48
N ARG A 76 6.38 14.22 7.52
CA ARG A 76 6.62 14.49 6.09
C ARG A 76 5.51 15.28 5.39
N GLY A 77 4.39 15.52 6.06
CA GLY A 77 3.23 16.11 5.41
C GLY A 77 2.42 15.10 4.60
N GLU A 78 1.40 15.57 3.92
CA GLU A 78 0.60 14.73 3.03
C GLU A 78 1.42 14.28 1.83
N GLY A 79 1.12 13.11 1.30
CA GLY A 79 1.76 12.65 0.08
C GLY A 79 1.82 11.13 -0.03
N LEU A 80 2.62 10.68 -0.98
CA LEU A 80 2.78 9.25 -1.26
C LEU A 80 3.39 8.55 -0.04
N HIS A 81 2.65 7.57 0.48
CA HIS A 81 3.04 6.82 1.66
C HIS A 81 3.72 5.50 1.29
N HIS A 82 3.17 4.78 0.33
CA HIS A 82 3.75 3.50 -0.09
C HIS A 82 3.34 3.15 -1.52
N VAL A 83 4.13 2.23 -2.10
CA VAL A 83 3.83 1.60 -3.40
C VAL A 83 3.58 0.14 -3.10
N CYS A 84 2.49 -0.42 -3.61
CA CYS A 84 2.18 -1.84 -3.46
C CYS A 84 2.27 -2.56 -4.80
N LEU A 85 3.12 -3.58 -4.86
CA LEU A 85 3.23 -4.47 -6.01
C LEU A 85 2.50 -5.77 -5.72
N ARG A 86 1.75 -6.24 -6.71
CA ARG A 86 1.09 -7.54 -6.65
C ARG A 86 2.03 -8.57 -7.24
N VAL A 87 2.32 -9.62 -6.47
CA VAL A 87 3.27 -10.67 -6.89
C VAL A 87 2.57 -12.02 -6.91
N PRO A 88 2.91 -12.89 -7.87
CA PRO A 88 2.22 -14.19 -7.99
C PRO A 88 2.56 -15.19 -6.88
N ASP A 89 3.77 -15.18 -6.36
CA ASP A 89 4.22 -16.11 -5.32
C ASP A 89 4.99 -15.35 -4.26
N LEU A 90 4.25 -14.89 -3.26
CA LEU A 90 4.82 -14.04 -2.21
C LEU A 90 5.87 -14.77 -1.38
N GLU A 91 5.65 -16.05 -1.07
CA GLU A 91 6.61 -16.81 -0.26
C GLU A 91 7.96 -16.93 -0.97
N ALA A 92 7.96 -17.21 -2.26
CA ALA A 92 9.20 -17.32 -3.03
C ALA A 92 9.93 -15.97 -3.08
N VAL A 93 9.20 -14.88 -3.25
CA VAL A 93 9.78 -13.54 -3.28
C VAL A 93 10.39 -13.21 -1.92
N VAL A 94 9.68 -13.47 -0.82
CA VAL A 94 10.16 -13.20 0.53
C VAL A 94 11.43 -13.99 0.83
N GLU A 95 11.46 -15.28 0.45
CA GLU A 95 12.66 -16.11 0.65
C GLU A 95 13.87 -15.54 -0.09
N ARG A 96 13.68 -15.12 -1.33
CA ARG A 96 14.75 -14.49 -2.11
C ARG A 96 15.26 -13.23 -1.44
N LEU A 97 14.34 -12.36 -0.99
CA LEU A 97 14.70 -11.11 -0.34
C LEU A 97 15.51 -11.36 0.93
N LYS A 98 15.09 -12.33 1.74
CA LYS A 98 15.83 -12.70 2.95
C LYS A 98 17.22 -13.22 2.63
N THR A 99 17.31 -14.09 1.63
CA THR A 99 18.59 -14.66 1.19
C THR A 99 19.55 -13.56 0.72
N ASP A 100 19.03 -12.54 0.06
CA ASP A 100 19.84 -11.44 -0.47
C ASP A 100 20.09 -10.33 0.57
N GLY A 101 19.67 -10.52 1.81
CA GLY A 101 19.93 -9.56 2.88
C GLY A 101 19.05 -8.31 2.85
N VAL A 102 17.94 -8.36 2.15
CA VAL A 102 16.99 -7.24 2.08
C VAL A 102 16.26 -7.12 3.42
N ARG A 103 16.19 -5.90 3.95
CA ARG A 103 15.50 -5.65 5.22
C ARG A 103 14.00 -5.57 5.01
N LEU A 104 13.27 -6.41 5.73
CA LEU A 104 11.80 -6.37 5.77
C LEU A 104 11.37 -5.66 7.05
N VAL A 105 10.20 -5.01 7.01
CA VAL A 105 9.62 -4.37 8.20
C VAL A 105 9.27 -5.44 9.23
N SER A 106 8.74 -6.58 8.76
CA SER A 106 8.47 -7.75 9.60
C SER A 106 8.98 -8.98 8.87
N ASN A 107 9.58 -9.93 9.59
CA ASN A 107 10.09 -11.16 8.98
C ASN A 107 8.99 -12.15 8.63
N GLU A 108 7.74 -11.84 8.95
CA GLU A 108 6.62 -12.73 8.70
C GLU A 108 5.65 -12.12 7.69
N ILE A 109 5.09 -12.99 6.84
CA ILE A 109 4.00 -12.61 5.95
C ILE A 109 2.77 -12.39 6.82
N LYS A 110 2.14 -11.23 6.65
CA LYS A 110 0.95 -10.85 7.39
C LYS A 110 -0.29 -11.02 6.53
N ILE A 111 -1.44 -11.10 7.19
CA ILE A 111 -2.74 -11.19 6.52
C ILE A 111 -3.49 -9.89 6.81
N GLY A 112 -3.86 -9.19 5.75
CA GLY A 112 -4.60 -7.94 5.84
C GLY A 112 -6.07 -8.09 5.50
N ALA A 113 -6.71 -6.95 5.23
CA ALA A 113 -8.11 -6.89 4.85
C ALA A 113 -8.39 -7.81 3.66
N GLY A 114 -9.54 -8.49 3.68
CA GLY A 114 -9.91 -9.40 2.61
C GLY A 114 -9.10 -10.68 2.55
N GLY A 115 -8.29 -10.97 3.57
CA GLY A 115 -7.46 -12.17 3.62
C GLY A 115 -6.21 -12.11 2.75
N HIS A 116 -5.86 -10.94 2.25
CA HIS A 116 -4.66 -10.77 1.41
C HIS A 116 -3.39 -10.91 2.24
N ARG A 117 -2.44 -11.67 1.72
CA ARG A 117 -1.14 -11.86 2.35
C ARG A 117 -0.18 -10.79 1.85
N TYR A 118 0.58 -10.21 2.76
CA TYR A 118 1.48 -9.11 2.40
C TYR A 118 2.70 -9.02 3.30
N VAL A 119 3.73 -8.32 2.80
CA VAL A 119 4.90 -7.90 3.59
C VAL A 119 5.29 -6.48 3.16
N PHE A 120 6.03 -5.79 4.02
CA PHE A 120 6.65 -4.52 3.66
C PHE A 120 8.17 -4.68 3.62
N VAL A 121 8.77 -4.17 2.55
CA VAL A 121 10.22 -3.99 2.47
C VAL A 121 10.55 -2.65 3.14
N HIS A 122 11.52 -2.68 4.06
CA HIS A 122 11.92 -1.46 4.77
C HIS A 122 12.50 -0.43 3.79
N PRO A 123 12.17 0.86 3.93
CA PRO A 123 12.67 1.88 3.01
C PRO A 123 14.19 1.89 2.85
N SER A 124 14.94 1.52 3.87
CA SER A 124 16.40 1.47 3.77
C SER A 124 16.90 0.48 2.72
N SER A 125 16.10 -0.52 2.37
CA SER A 125 16.44 -1.49 1.32
C SER A 125 15.76 -1.20 0.00
N ALA A 126 14.94 -0.17 -0.08
CA ALA A 126 14.14 0.14 -1.29
C ALA A 126 14.27 1.61 -1.72
N GLY A 127 15.46 2.18 -1.52
CA GLY A 127 15.74 3.54 -1.98
C GLY A 127 14.90 4.62 -1.32
N GLY A 128 14.49 4.42 -0.09
CA GLY A 128 13.67 5.37 0.64
C GLY A 128 12.17 5.20 0.45
N VAL A 129 11.75 4.21 -0.32
CA VAL A 129 10.33 3.94 -0.59
C VAL A 129 9.83 2.82 0.33
N LEU A 130 8.70 3.03 1.00
CA LEU A 130 8.03 1.94 1.70
C LEU A 130 7.33 1.09 0.63
N LEU A 131 7.84 -0.10 0.43
CA LEU A 131 7.38 -0.99 -0.64
C LEU A 131 6.58 -2.14 -0.04
N GLU A 132 5.30 -2.21 -0.40
CA GLU A 132 4.43 -3.30 0.00
C GLU A 132 4.39 -4.34 -1.12
N LEU A 133 4.42 -5.62 -0.73
CA LEU A 133 4.24 -6.72 -1.66
C LEU A 133 3.00 -7.49 -1.21
N VAL A 134 2.05 -7.67 -2.11
CA VAL A 134 0.81 -8.39 -1.83
C VAL A 134 0.70 -9.58 -2.78
N GLU A 135 0.21 -10.70 -2.26
CA GLU A 135 0.04 -11.89 -3.08
C GLU A 135 -1.15 -11.72 -4.02
N ALA A 136 -0.95 -12.09 -5.29
CA ALA A 136 -2.02 -12.05 -6.26
C ALA A 136 -3.14 -13.01 -5.87
N SER A 137 -4.38 -12.55 -5.96
CA SER A 137 -5.54 -13.43 -5.75
C SER A 137 -5.72 -14.32 -6.96
N HIS A 138 -6.21 -15.51 -6.73
CA HIS A 138 -6.52 -16.46 -7.78
C HIS A 138 -8.00 -16.45 -8.10
#